data_e4ec4b947fe9ba6ee76a1426c0fbfd60
#
_entry.id   e4ec4b947fe9ba6ee76a1426c0fbfd60
#
_cell.length_a   1.000
_cell.length_b   1.000
_cell.length_c   1.000
_cell.angle_alpha   90.00
_cell.angle_beta   90.00
_cell.angle_gamma   90.00
#
_symmetry.space_group_name_H-M   'P 1'
#
loop_
_entity.id
_entity.type
_entity.pdbx_description
1 polymer ?
#
loop_
_entity_poly.entity_id
_entity_poly.type
_entity_poly.pdbx_seq_one_letter_code
_entity_poly.pdbx_strand_id
1 'polypeptide(L)' 'HEHLICQKCGKVEEFADSRINEVVEHIEDKYQFSVHHHLLYIYGLCKACRESE' A
#
# COMPACT_ATOMS: atom_id res chain seq x y z
N HIS A 1 4.57 7.29 0.76
CA HIS A 1 4.32 6.52 -0.46
C HIS A 1 3.93 5.10 -0.11
N GLU A 2 3.31 4.42 -1.06
CA GLU A 2 2.82 3.06 -0.88
C GLU A 2 3.90 2.08 -1.30
N HIS A 3 4.05 0.98 -0.55
CA HIS A 3 5.10 -0.01 -0.81
C HIS A 3 4.55 -1.43 -0.84
N LEU A 4 5.08 -2.21 -1.79
CA LEU A 4 4.86 -3.65 -1.86
C LEU A 4 6.14 -4.31 -1.36
N ILE A 5 6.03 -5.21 -0.41
CA ILE A 5 7.20 -5.85 0.21
C ILE A 5 7.08 -7.36 0.06
N CYS A 6 8.06 -7.97 -0.64
CA CYS A 6 8.12 -9.41 -0.76
C CYS A 6 8.70 -10.01 0.51
N GLN A 7 7.94 -10.88 1.14
CA GLN A 7 8.37 -11.52 2.40
C GLN A 7 9.40 -12.62 2.19
N LYS A 8 9.61 -13.04 0.95
CA LYS A 8 10.56 -14.11 0.66
C LYS A 8 11.93 -13.59 0.24
N CYS A 9 11.98 -12.69 -0.74
CA CYS A 9 13.25 -12.17 -1.24
C CYS A 9 13.59 -10.76 -0.72
N GLY A 10 12.67 -10.11 -0.04
CA GLY A 10 12.89 -8.79 0.52
C GLY A 10 12.76 -7.64 -0.47
N LYS A 11 12.34 -7.92 -1.70
CA LYS A 11 12.16 -6.87 -2.69
C LYS A 11 11.13 -5.84 -2.23
N VAL A 12 11.48 -4.56 -2.35
CA VAL A 12 10.57 -3.46 -2.02
C VAL A 12 10.27 -2.70 -3.30
N GLU A 13 9.01 -2.48 -3.58
CA GLU A 13 8.57 -1.78 -4.78
C GLU A 13 7.59 -0.68 -4.42
N GLU A 14 7.87 0.54 -4.86
CA GLU A 14 6.95 1.65 -4.66
C GLU A 14 5.86 1.62 -5.72
N PHE A 15 4.67 2.00 -5.32
CA PHE A 15 3.58 2.15 -6.27
C PHE A 15 2.73 3.36 -5.90
N ALA A 16 1.92 3.83 -6.83
CA ALA A 16 0.99 4.92 -6.60
C ALA A 16 -0.34 4.56 -7.24
N ASP A 17 -1.43 4.83 -6.52
CA ASP A 17 -2.76 4.56 -7.00
C ASP A 17 -3.68 5.66 -6.48
N SER A 18 -4.29 6.41 -7.40
CA SER A 18 -5.15 7.53 -7.03
C SER A 18 -6.38 7.11 -6.20
N ARG A 19 -6.76 5.84 -6.27
CA ARG A 19 -7.89 5.34 -5.48
C ARG A 19 -7.61 5.37 -3.99
N ILE A 20 -6.34 5.34 -3.62
CA ILE A 20 -5.94 5.44 -2.21
C ILE A 20 -6.31 6.83 -1.68
N ASN A 21 -6.14 7.86 -2.48
CA ASN A 21 -6.52 9.22 -2.11
C ASN A 21 -8.03 9.32 -1.88
N GLU A 22 -8.82 8.64 -2.71
CA GLU A 22 -10.27 8.60 -2.55
C GLU A 22 -10.66 7.93 -1.24
N VAL A 23 -9.98 6.85 -0.87
CA VAL A 23 -10.23 6.16 0.39
C VAL A 23 -9.90 7.07 1.57
N VAL A 24 -8.78 7.78 1.50
CA VAL A 24 -8.38 8.72 2.55
C VAL A 24 -9.42 9.83 2.72
N GLU A 25 -9.90 10.40 1.61
CA GLU A 25 -10.93 11.42 1.65
C GLU A 25 -12.23 10.89 2.28
N HIS A 26 -12.59 9.66 1.95
CA HIS A 26 -13.76 9.01 2.53
C HIS A 26 -13.62 8.86 4.04
N ILE A 27 -12.44 8.47 4.50
CA ILE A 27 -12.15 8.30 5.92
C ILE A 27 -12.23 9.65 6.64
N GLU A 28 -11.67 10.69 6.04
CA GLU A 28 -11.73 12.03 6.61
C GLU A 28 -13.16 12.49 6.81
N ASP A 29 -14.00 12.25 5.80
CA ASP A 29 -15.39 12.66 5.84
C ASP A 29 -16.20 11.82 6.83
N LYS A 30 -16.07 10.50 6.75
CA LYS A 30 -16.85 9.58 7.57
C LYS A 30 -16.55 9.72 9.06
N TYR A 31 -15.29 9.90 9.39
CA TYR A 31 -14.85 9.97 10.79
C TYR A 31 -14.55 11.38 11.28
N GLN A 32 -14.79 12.39 10.44
CA GLN A 32 -14.52 13.78 10.75
C GLN A 32 -13.06 13.96 11.21
N PHE A 33 -12.15 13.39 10.45
CA PHE A 33 -10.74 13.29 10.79
C PHE A 33 -9.90 14.10 9.80
N SER A 34 -8.87 14.80 10.30
CA SER A 34 -7.93 15.51 9.44
C SER A 34 -6.70 14.64 9.24
N VAL A 35 -6.54 14.10 8.03
CA VAL A 35 -5.41 13.25 7.72
C VAL A 35 -4.25 14.10 7.21
N HIS A 36 -3.12 14.08 7.92
CA HIS A 36 -1.93 14.82 7.51
C HIS A 36 -1.04 13.96 6.58
N HIS A 37 -0.94 12.67 6.87
CA HIS A 37 -0.20 11.73 6.01
C HIS A 37 -0.65 10.32 6.33
N HIS A 38 -0.30 9.40 5.46
CA HIS A 38 -0.60 7.98 5.69
C HIS A 38 0.54 7.13 5.14
N LEU A 39 0.64 5.90 5.65
CA LEU A 39 1.60 4.91 5.19
C LEU A 39 0.84 3.65 4.84
N LEU A 40 1.16 3.04 3.72
CA LEU A 40 0.55 1.78 3.31
C LEU A 40 1.64 0.80 2.89
N TYR A 41 1.74 -0.31 3.60
CA TYR A 41 2.68 -1.38 3.29
C TYR A 41 1.88 -2.64 3.02
N ILE A 42 2.10 -3.24 1.85
CA ILE A 42 1.42 -4.48 1.48
C ILE A 42 2.47 -5.58 1.43
N TYR A 43 2.25 -6.64 2.19
CA TYR A 43 3.19 -7.74 2.33
C TYR A 43 2.68 -8.97 1.59
N GLY A 44 3.58 -9.65 0.89
CA GLY A 44 3.20 -10.83 0.15
C GLY A 44 4.39 -11.39 -0.62
N LEU A 45 4.12 -11.98 -1.78
CA LEU A 45 5.17 -12.53 -2.64
C LEU A 45 5.22 -11.76 -3.95
N CYS A 46 6.43 -11.40 -4.38
CA CYS A 46 6.60 -10.73 -5.67
C CYS A 46 6.33 -11.74 -6.79
N LYS A 47 6.27 -11.25 -8.02
CA LYS A 47 5.97 -12.10 -9.17
C LYS A 47 6.89 -13.30 -9.27
N ALA A 48 8.20 -13.08 -9.14
CA ALA A 48 9.18 -14.16 -9.24
C ALA A 48 9.03 -15.20 -8.15
N CYS A 49 8.85 -14.75 -6.90
CA CYS A 49 8.68 -15.65 -5.76
C CYS A 49 7.34 -16.39 -5.82
N ARG A 50 6.31 -15.73 -6.30
CA ARG A 50 4.98 -16.34 -6.47
C ARG A 50 5.02 -17.46 -7.49
N GLU A 51 5.76 -17.26 -8.58
CA GLU A 51 5.87 -18.24 -9.66
C GLU A 51 6.77 -19.42 -9.29
N SER A 52 7.67 -19.24 -8.33
CA SER A 52 8.59 -20.31 -7.90
C SER A 52 8.02 -21.21 -6.80
N GLU A 53 6.81 -20.96 -6.37
CA GLU A 53 6.16 -21.78 -5.36
C GLU A 53 5.58 -23.08 -5.92
#